data_8243ae03a8913ae1f8db39100fa9fc59
#
_entry.id   8243ae03a8913ae1f8db39100fa9fc59
#
_cell.length_a   1.000
_cell.length_b   1.000
_cell.length_c   1.000
_cell.angle_alpha   90.00
_cell.angle_beta   90.00
_cell.angle_gamma   90.00
#
_symmetry.space_group_name_H-M   'P 1'
#
loop_
_entity.id
_entity.type
_entity.pdbx_description
1 polymer ?
#
loop_
_entity_poly.entity_id
_entity_poly.type
_entity_poly.pdbx_seq_one_letter_code
_entity_poly.pdbx_strand_id
1 'polypeptide(L)'
;ETGDIFGHEFMGIVEEVGPEVTEVKKGDRVIIPFVIACGHCFFCEHELMAACENTNTGRGAILNKKQIPPGAALFGFSHLYGGIPGGQAEYVRIPKGNVGPFKVPGSLPDEKV
;
A
#
# COMPACT_ATOMS: atom_id res chain seq x y z
N GLU A 1 13.86 5.68 10.67
CA GLU A 1 15.28 5.97 10.41
C GLU A 1 15.41 7.28 9.63
N THR A 2 16.59 7.87 9.60
CA THR A 2 16.82 9.07 8.78
C THR A 2 16.63 8.72 7.30
N GLY A 3 15.79 9.49 6.61
CA GLY A 3 15.43 9.25 5.20
C GLY A 3 14.11 8.52 5.00
N ASP A 4 13.47 8.03 6.07
CA ASP A 4 12.13 7.44 5.96
C ASP A 4 11.09 8.52 5.64
N ILE A 5 10.20 8.21 4.70
CA ILE A 5 9.08 9.06 4.31
C ILE A 5 7.81 8.56 5.00
N PHE A 6 7.18 9.39 5.80
CA PHE A 6 5.96 9.07 6.52
C PHE A 6 4.70 9.31 5.69
N GLY A 7 3.55 9.01 6.30
CA GLY A 7 2.23 9.20 5.72
C GLY A 7 1.65 7.89 5.20
N HIS A 8 0.63 7.38 5.89
CA HIS A 8 0.02 6.09 5.56
C HIS A 8 -1.42 6.22 5.06
N GLU A 9 -1.95 7.43 5.02
CA GLU A 9 -3.27 7.76 4.49
C GLU A 9 -3.11 8.95 3.54
N PHE A 10 -3.32 8.73 2.25
CA PHE A 10 -3.12 9.79 1.26
C PHE A 10 -3.95 9.56 0.00
N MET A 11 -4.10 10.60 -0.76
CA MET A 11 -4.68 10.57 -2.09
C MET A 11 -3.75 11.22 -3.11
N GLY A 12 -3.97 10.94 -4.38
CA GLY A 12 -3.18 11.52 -5.45
C GLY A 12 -3.77 11.26 -6.83
N ILE A 13 -3.05 11.75 -7.82
CA ILE A 13 -3.35 11.49 -9.23
C ILE A 13 -2.35 10.47 -9.76
N VAL A 14 -2.83 9.44 -10.44
CA VAL A 14 -1.97 8.44 -11.08
C VAL A 14 -1.17 9.10 -12.20
N GLU A 15 0.13 9.15 -12.05
CA GLU A 15 1.04 9.73 -13.02
C GLU A 15 1.52 8.71 -14.04
N GLU A 16 1.82 7.49 -13.60
CA GLU A 16 2.32 6.40 -14.43
C GLU A 16 1.87 5.06 -13.84
N VAL A 17 1.68 4.05 -14.70
CA VAL A 17 1.32 2.69 -14.28
C VAL A 17 2.29 1.68 -14.88
N GLY A 18 2.56 0.60 -14.13
CA GLY A 18 3.31 -0.53 -14.63
C GLY A 18 2.51 -1.33 -15.69
N PRO A 19 3.19 -2.16 -16.49
CA PRO A 19 2.58 -2.84 -17.63
C PRO A 19 1.47 -3.84 -17.26
N GLU A 20 1.46 -4.33 -16.03
CA GLU A 20 0.45 -5.30 -15.54
C GLU A 20 -0.71 -4.64 -14.80
N VAL A 21 -0.69 -3.31 -14.63
CA VAL A 21 -1.75 -2.57 -13.92
C VAL A 21 -2.90 -2.32 -14.88
N THR A 22 -4.10 -2.82 -14.51
CA THR A 22 -5.33 -2.73 -15.31
C THR A 22 -6.46 -1.97 -14.61
N GLU A 23 -6.44 -1.89 -13.28
CA GLU A 23 -7.54 -1.33 -12.47
C GLU A 23 -7.52 0.21 -12.41
N VAL A 24 -6.37 0.82 -12.63
CA VAL A 24 -6.18 2.26 -12.67
C VAL A 24 -5.35 2.66 -13.88
N LYS A 25 -5.50 3.91 -14.32
CA LYS A 25 -4.74 4.48 -15.42
C LYS A 25 -4.25 5.89 -15.09
N LYS A 26 -3.29 6.40 -15.87
CA LYS A 26 -2.82 7.79 -15.77
C LYS A 26 -3.99 8.76 -15.79
N GLY A 27 -3.98 9.70 -14.84
CA GLY A 27 -5.01 10.72 -14.66
C GLY A 27 -6.11 10.33 -13.67
N ASP A 28 -6.23 9.07 -13.28
CA ASP A 28 -7.18 8.65 -12.26
C ASP A 28 -6.82 9.28 -10.91
N ARG A 29 -7.83 9.80 -10.21
CA ARG A 29 -7.73 10.28 -8.83
C ARG A 29 -8.02 9.11 -7.90
N VAL A 30 -7.10 8.84 -6.99
CA VAL A 30 -7.16 7.63 -6.14
C VAL A 30 -6.88 7.96 -4.68
N ILE A 31 -7.55 7.19 -3.79
CA ILE A 31 -7.21 7.10 -2.38
C ILE A 31 -6.34 5.86 -2.20
N ILE A 32 -5.29 5.96 -1.41
CA ILE A 32 -4.39 4.86 -1.10
C ILE A 32 -4.55 4.48 0.36
N PRO A 33 -5.09 3.29 0.67
CA PRO A 33 -5.16 2.79 2.03
C PRO A 33 -3.76 2.40 2.54
N PHE A 34 -3.59 2.42 3.85
CA PHE A 34 -2.29 2.14 4.46
C PHE A 34 -1.79 0.70 4.27
N VAL A 35 -2.66 -0.26 4.05
CA VAL A 35 -2.33 -1.68 3.88
C VAL A 35 -1.92 -2.00 2.46
N ILE A 36 -0.80 -2.70 2.30
CA ILE A 36 -0.35 -3.22 1.00
C ILE A 36 -0.67 -4.71 0.95
N ALA A 37 -1.59 -5.10 0.08
CA ALA A 37 -2.06 -6.48 -0.07
C ALA A 37 -1.73 -7.04 -1.46
N CYS A 38 -1.48 -8.34 -1.56
CA CYS A 38 -1.18 -8.98 -2.85
C CYS A 38 -2.43 -9.34 -3.67
N GLY A 39 -3.57 -9.50 -3.00
CA GLY A 39 -4.85 -9.81 -3.63
C GLY A 39 -5.11 -11.30 -3.91
N HIS A 40 -4.15 -12.20 -3.68
CA HIS A 40 -4.26 -13.60 -4.09
C HIS A 40 -3.74 -14.64 -3.09
N CYS A 41 -3.26 -14.25 -1.91
CA CYS A 41 -2.93 -15.21 -0.85
C CYS A 41 -4.18 -15.61 -0.07
N PHE A 42 -4.07 -16.65 0.75
CA PHE A 42 -5.18 -17.14 1.57
C PHE A 42 -5.90 -16.01 2.31
N PHE A 43 -5.16 -15.12 2.97
CA PHE A 43 -5.76 -14.03 3.73
C PHE A 43 -6.46 -13.00 2.84
N CYS A 44 -5.86 -12.64 1.72
CA CYS A 44 -6.48 -11.69 0.78
C CYS A 44 -7.77 -12.24 0.17
N GLU A 45 -7.81 -13.51 -0.18
CA GLU A 45 -9.01 -14.18 -0.72
C GLU A 45 -10.15 -14.30 0.31
N HIS A 46 -9.82 -14.24 1.60
CA HIS A 46 -10.78 -14.23 2.69
C HIS A 46 -11.06 -12.82 3.26
N GLU A 47 -10.73 -11.77 2.50
CA GLU A 47 -10.93 -10.36 2.89
C GLU A 47 -10.15 -9.93 4.14
N LEU A 48 -9.11 -10.66 4.51
CA LEU A 48 -8.22 -10.38 5.63
C LEU A 48 -6.90 -9.73 5.16
N MET A 49 -6.99 -8.68 4.37
CA MET A 49 -5.85 -8.06 3.68
C MET A 49 -4.75 -7.57 4.64
N ALA A 50 -5.13 -7.15 5.85
CA ALA A 50 -4.15 -6.76 6.88
C ALA A 50 -3.24 -7.90 7.33
N ALA A 51 -3.62 -9.14 7.09
CA ALA A 51 -2.83 -10.34 7.36
C ALA A 51 -2.09 -10.89 6.12
N CYS A 52 -2.00 -10.11 5.04
CA CYS A 52 -1.31 -10.54 3.81
C CYS A 52 0.10 -11.08 4.12
N GLU A 53 0.37 -12.29 3.66
CA GLU A 53 1.64 -12.97 3.93
C GLU A 53 2.75 -12.67 2.91
N ASN A 54 2.41 -12.03 1.79
CA ASN A 54 3.33 -11.81 0.67
C ASN A 54 3.96 -10.42 0.62
N THR A 55 3.46 -9.43 1.37
CA THR A 55 3.93 -8.05 1.22
C THR A 55 4.95 -7.63 2.28
N ASN A 56 5.06 -8.36 3.38
CA ASN A 56 6.00 -8.08 4.48
C ASN A 56 6.81 -9.33 4.88
N THR A 57 7.51 -9.91 3.93
CA THR A 57 8.28 -11.16 4.13
C THR A 57 9.50 -11.00 5.04
N GLY A 58 10.02 -9.77 5.20
CA GLY A 58 11.16 -9.46 6.05
C GLY A 58 10.86 -9.36 7.56
N ARG A 59 9.59 -9.37 7.95
CA ARG A 59 9.17 -9.17 9.35
C ARG A 59 9.80 -10.17 10.32
N GLY A 60 10.00 -11.41 9.88
CA GLY A 60 10.64 -12.47 10.67
C GLY A 60 12.06 -12.16 11.08
N ALA A 61 12.84 -11.63 10.18
CA ALA A 61 14.23 -11.26 10.43
C ALA A 61 14.32 -10.11 11.44
N ILE A 62 13.44 -9.10 11.33
CA ILE A 62 13.40 -7.93 12.24
C ILE A 62 13.09 -8.38 13.67
N LEU A 63 12.13 -9.29 13.84
CA LEU A 63 11.70 -9.77 15.14
C LEU A 63 12.59 -10.91 15.70
N ASN A 64 13.55 -11.38 14.91
CA ASN A 64 14.39 -12.52 15.25
C ASN A 64 13.57 -13.76 15.73
N LYS A 65 12.46 -14.02 15.05
CA LYS A 65 11.53 -15.10 15.38
C LYS A 65 11.32 -16.01 14.18
N LYS A 66 11.28 -17.32 14.44
CA LYS A 66 11.06 -18.34 13.41
C LYS A 66 9.59 -18.45 12.98
N GLN A 67 8.67 -18.12 13.87
CA GLN A 67 7.23 -18.10 13.61
C GLN A 67 6.65 -16.77 14.04
N ILE A 68 6.13 -16.02 13.08
CA ILE A 68 5.42 -14.79 13.31
C ILE A 68 4.06 -14.86 12.62
N PRO A 69 3.04 -14.28 13.24
CA PRO A 69 1.77 -14.13 12.57
C PRO A 69 1.94 -13.39 11.25
N PRO A 70 1.20 -13.76 10.21
CA PRO A 70 1.17 -13.01 8.98
C PRO A 70 0.75 -11.55 9.24
N GLY A 71 1.23 -10.66 8.42
CA GLY A 71 0.90 -9.24 8.52
C GLY A 71 1.41 -8.50 7.31
N ALA A 72 0.56 -7.66 6.75
CA ALA A 72 0.85 -6.89 5.56
C ALA A 72 1.93 -5.83 5.80
N ALA A 73 2.59 -5.39 4.74
CA ALA A 73 3.35 -4.15 4.74
C ALA A 73 2.41 -2.95 4.81
N LEU A 74 2.91 -1.86 5.39
CA LEU A 74 2.19 -0.58 5.49
C LEU A 74 3.01 0.53 4.84
N PHE A 75 2.32 1.49 4.23
CA PHE A 75 2.96 2.72 3.76
C PHE A 75 3.38 3.61 4.94
N GLY A 76 4.53 4.26 4.81
CA GLY A 76 4.93 5.37 5.67
C GLY A 76 4.94 5.08 7.16
N PHE A 77 5.24 3.84 7.54
CA PHE A 77 5.26 3.38 8.91
C PHE A 77 6.64 2.85 9.30
N SER A 78 6.74 1.94 10.26
CA SER A 78 8.02 1.42 10.73
C SER A 78 8.58 0.32 9.84
N HIS A 79 9.87 0.03 9.98
CA HIS A 79 10.54 -1.08 9.27
C HIS A 79 9.97 -2.45 9.64
N LEU A 80 9.35 -2.61 10.80
CA LEU A 80 8.59 -3.81 11.16
C LEU A 80 7.45 -4.09 10.19
N TYR A 81 6.89 -3.05 9.57
CA TYR A 81 5.83 -3.11 8.57
C TYR A 81 6.35 -2.92 7.14
N GLY A 82 7.62 -3.26 6.91
CA GLY A 82 8.21 -3.32 5.59
C GLY A 82 9.05 -2.11 5.18
N GLY A 83 8.99 -1.00 5.92
CA GLY A 83 9.76 0.21 5.60
C GLY A 83 9.40 0.84 4.26
N ILE A 84 8.17 0.69 3.80
CA ILE A 84 7.71 1.23 2.52
C ILE A 84 7.49 2.74 2.66
N PRO A 85 8.05 3.56 1.75
CA PRO A 85 7.86 5.02 1.78
C PRO A 85 6.38 5.42 1.72
N GLY A 86 6.03 6.43 2.49
CA GLY A 86 4.66 6.95 2.60
C GLY A 86 4.33 8.11 1.68
N GLY A 87 3.19 8.74 1.93
CA GLY A 87 2.58 9.76 1.08
C GLY A 87 3.06 11.20 1.30
N GLN A 88 3.92 11.47 2.28
CA GLN A 88 4.46 12.83 2.51
C GLN A 88 5.59 13.14 1.51
N ALA A 89 5.28 13.05 0.23
CA ALA A 89 6.20 13.25 -0.89
C ALA A 89 5.43 13.77 -2.12
N GLU A 90 6.14 14.39 -3.05
CA GLU A 90 5.55 14.82 -4.33
C GLU A 90 5.09 13.65 -5.20
N TYR A 91 5.86 12.54 -5.17
CA TYR A 91 5.56 11.30 -5.88
C TYR A 91 5.73 10.10 -4.96
N VAL A 92 4.83 9.13 -5.09
CA VAL A 92 4.84 7.89 -4.32
C VAL A 92 4.71 6.70 -5.25
N ARG A 93 5.54 5.70 -5.07
CA ARG A 93 5.39 4.43 -5.77
C ARG A 93 4.44 3.52 -5.00
N ILE A 94 3.38 3.08 -5.66
CA ILE A 94 2.34 2.22 -5.08
C ILE A 94 2.56 0.77 -5.54
N PRO A 95 3.06 -0.13 -4.69
CA PRO A 95 3.09 -1.56 -4.99
C PRO A 95 1.67 -2.12 -5.11
N LYS A 96 1.50 -3.15 -5.96
CA LYS A 96 0.20 -3.84 -6.12
C LYS A 96 -0.93 -2.90 -6.57
N GLY A 97 -0.66 -2.12 -7.60
CA GLY A 97 -1.57 -1.09 -8.12
C GLY A 97 -2.96 -1.58 -8.54
N ASN A 98 -3.17 -2.89 -8.71
CA ASN A 98 -4.49 -3.48 -8.99
C ASN A 98 -5.32 -3.77 -7.72
N VAL A 99 -4.74 -3.65 -6.53
CA VAL A 99 -5.40 -4.06 -5.27
C VAL A 99 -5.66 -2.88 -4.34
N GLY A 100 -4.65 -2.05 -4.12
CA GLY A 100 -4.70 -0.98 -3.11
C GLY A 100 -5.50 0.26 -3.52
N PRO A 101 -5.25 0.86 -4.69
CA PRO A 101 -5.86 2.14 -5.05
C PRO A 101 -7.38 2.08 -5.23
N PHE A 102 -8.10 3.02 -4.62
CA PHE A 102 -9.54 3.23 -4.84
C PHE A 102 -9.75 4.49 -5.66
N LYS A 103 -10.49 4.38 -6.78
CA LYS A 103 -10.83 5.54 -7.59
C LYS A 103 -11.82 6.44 -6.88
N VAL A 104 -11.54 7.73 -6.88
CA VAL A 104 -12.43 8.76 -6.34
C VAL A 104 -13.32 9.28 -7.47
N PRO A 105 -14.66 9.32 -7.32
CA PRO A 105 -15.55 9.91 -8.31
C PRO A 105 -15.18 11.36 -8.60
N GLY A 106 -15.20 11.75 -9.89
CA GLY A 106 -14.84 13.11 -10.32
C GLY A 106 -15.72 14.22 -9.74
N SER A 107 -16.94 13.87 -9.32
CA SER A 107 -17.88 14.80 -8.67
C SER A 107 -17.60 15.05 -7.19
N LEU A 108 -16.72 14.26 -6.56
CA LEU A 108 -16.39 14.43 -5.14
C LEU A 108 -15.17 15.36 -5.00
N PRO A 109 -15.31 16.52 -4.33
CA PRO A 109 -14.18 17.43 -4.11
C PRO A 109 -13.19 16.87 -3.09
N ASP A 110 -11.92 17.30 -3.17
CA ASP A 110 -10.82 16.75 -2.35
C ASP A 110 -11.05 16.90 -0.85
N GLU A 111 -11.67 18.00 -0.42
CA GLU A 111 -11.97 18.24 1.00
C GLU A 111 -13.05 17.31 1.59
N LYS A 112 -13.62 16.44 0.78
CA LYS A 112 -14.63 15.43 1.19
C LYS A 112 -14.15 13.98 1.03
N VAL A 113 -12.88 13.81 0.69
CA VAL A 113 -12.28 12.49 0.49
C VAL A 113 -11.54 11.99 1.73
#